data_fa2fad6bc8c095c5098c85be35562634
#
_entry.id   fa2fad6bc8c095c5098c85be35562634
#
_cell.length_a   1.000
_cell.length_b   1.000
_cell.length_c   1.000
_cell.angle_alpha   90.00
_cell.angle_beta   90.00
_cell.angle_gamma   90.00
#
_symmetry.space_group_name_H-M   'P 1'
#
loop_
_entity.id
_entity.type
_entity.pdbx_description
1 polymer ?
#
loop_
_entity_poly.entity_id
_entity_poly.type
_entity_poly.pdbx_seq_one_letter_code
_entity_poly.pdbx_strand_id
1 'polypeptide(L)'
;AAVSQEAPSAAGAQDAAALLAMAQKVHDDYVAQGEKAKAELLDEAEKKADALVSEARQQREEVLARLTDEKEELEIAVEALRGFESRYRTKLLDHLNNQVEELKNLKSIEASA
;
A
#
# COMPACT_ATOMS: atom_id res chain seq x y z
N ALA A 1 80.19 -4.68 -23.88
CA ALA A 1 79.12 -5.67 -24.02
C ALA A 1 78.37 -5.90 -22.70
N ALA A 2 79.05 -5.75 -21.63
CA ALA A 2 78.43 -5.91 -20.34
C ALA A 2 77.57 -4.75 -19.91
N VAL A 3 77.66 -3.66 -20.61
CA VAL A 3 76.94 -2.42 -20.27
C VAL A 3 75.44 -2.53 -20.47
N SER A 4 75.01 -3.34 -21.39
CA SER A 4 73.60 -3.47 -21.71
C SER A 4 72.75 -4.12 -20.61
N GLN A 5 73.36 -4.82 -19.69
CA GLN A 5 72.63 -5.45 -18.60
C GLN A 5 72.36 -4.52 -17.43
N GLU A 6 73.10 -3.46 -17.33
CA GLU A 6 72.97 -2.48 -16.27
C GLU A 6 72.02 -1.35 -16.67
N ALA A 7 71.77 -1.24 -17.95
CA ALA A 7 70.95 -0.15 -18.43
C ALA A 7 69.57 -0.02 -17.84
N PRO A 8 68.89 -1.09 -17.48
CA PRO A 8 67.56 -0.96 -16.89
C PRO A 8 67.54 -0.50 -15.45
N SER A 9 68.65 -0.43 -14.80
CA SER A 9 68.67 -0.26 -13.34
C SER A 9 68.09 1.07 -12.88
N ALA A 10 68.41 2.18 -13.51
CA ALA A 10 67.86 3.47 -13.06
C ALA A 10 66.61 3.88 -13.83
N ALA A 11 66.65 3.85 -15.14
CA ALA A 11 65.50 4.26 -15.96
C ALA A 11 64.36 3.23 -15.88
N GLY A 12 64.71 1.93 -15.89
CA GLY A 12 63.74 0.87 -15.73
C GLY A 12 63.09 0.80 -14.35
N ALA A 13 63.87 1.11 -13.33
CA ALA A 13 63.33 1.19 -11.97
C ALA A 13 62.38 2.40 -11.78
N GLN A 14 62.73 3.54 -12.39
CA GLN A 14 61.83 4.71 -12.40
C GLN A 14 60.58 4.47 -13.22
N ASP A 15 60.68 3.83 -14.36
CA ASP A 15 59.49 3.47 -15.16
C ASP A 15 58.63 2.45 -14.46
N ALA A 16 59.22 1.47 -13.80
CA ALA A 16 58.50 0.49 -13.01
C ALA A 16 57.80 1.14 -11.82
N ALA A 17 58.49 2.07 -11.15
CA ALA A 17 57.89 2.83 -10.05
C ALA A 17 56.78 3.73 -10.50
N ALA A 18 56.94 4.38 -11.65
CA ALA A 18 55.91 5.20 -12.27
C ALA A 18 54.69 4.39 -12.68
N LEU A 19 54.88 3.20 -13.26
CA LEU A 19 53.79 2.28 -13.58
C LEU A 19 53.09 1.78 -12.35
N LEU A 20 53.82 1.45 -11.30
CA LEU A 20 53.24 1.02 -10.02
C LEU A 20 52.43 2.14 -9.41
N ALA A 21 52.92 3.37 -9.42
CA ALA A 21 52.21 4.53 -8.92
C ALA A 21 50.96 4.82 -9.72
N MET A 22 51.00 4.68 -11.07
CA MET A 22 49.81 4.78 -11.92
C MET A 22 48.79 3.68 -11.61
N ALA A 23 49.26 2.47 -11.47
CA ALA A 23 48.40 1.34 -11.15
C ALA A 23 47.70 1.56 -9.79
N GLN A 24 48.46 2.04 -8.83
CA GLN A 24 47.95 2.36 -7.50
C GLN A 24 46.91 3.46 -7.56
N LYS A 25 47.18 4.51 -8.32
CA LYS A 25 46.23 5.61 -8.52
C LYS A 25 44.95 5.15 -9.19
N VAL A 26 45.07 4.35 -10.27
CA VAL A 26 43.93 3.79 -10.95
C VAL A 26 43.09 2.91 -10.02
N HIS A 27 43.75 2.08 -9.20
CA HIS A 27 43.12 1.26 -8.21
C HIS A 27 42.36 2.11 -7.17
N ASP A 28 43.00 3.13 -6.63
CA ASP A 28 42.40 4.02 -5.64
C ASP A 28 41.21 4.80 -6.21
N ASP A 29 41.38 5.31 -7.42
CA ASP A 29 40.29 6.00 -8.13
C ASP A 29 39.11 5.07 -8.39
N TYR A 30 39.39 3.83 -8.75
CA TYR A 30 38.36 2.83 -9.00
C TYR A 30 37.59 2.47 -7.74
N VAL A 31 38.31 2.28 -6.64
CA VAL A 31 37.72 2.03 -5.32
C VAL A 31 36.87 3.22 -4.87
N ALA A 32 37.39 4.45 -5.03
CA ALA A 32 36.66 5.65 -4.67
C ALA A 32 35.37 5.82 -5.50
N GLN A 33 35.43 5.56 -6.80
CA GLN A 33 34.25 5.56 -7.66
C GLN A 33 33.24 4.49 -7.26
N GLY A 34 33.72 3.30 -6.93
CA GLY A 34 32.89 2.21 -6.47
C GLY A 34 32.17 2.52 -5.16
N GLU A 35 32.87 3.10 -4.21
CA GLU A 35 32.28 3.53 -2.96
C GLU A 35 31.27 4.66 -3.13
N LYS A 36 31.56 5.60 -4.00
CA LYS A 36 30.63 6.67 -4.35
C LYS A 36 29.36 6.12 -5.00
N ALA A 37 29.53 5.22 -5.96
CA ALA A 37 28.40 4.58 -6.62
C ALA A 37 27.55 3.77 -5.63
N LYS A 38 28.21 3.06 -4.72
CA LYS A 38 27.53 2.32 -3.63
C LYS A 38 26.71 3.27 -2.76
N ALA A 39 27.31 4.37 -2.32
CA ALA A 39 26.64 5.35 -1.48
C ALA A 39 25.42 5.97 -2.19
N GLU A 40 25.56 6.28 -3.49
CA GLU A 40 24.46 6.82 -4.28
C GLU A 40 23.33 5.80 -4.47
N LEU A 41 23.68 4.51 -4.71
CA LEU A 41 22.70 3.45 -4.82
C LEU A 41 21.96 3.21 -3.51
N LEU A 42 22.66 3.22 -2.38
CA LEU A 42 22.03 3.08 -1.08
C LEU A 42 21.09 4.26 -0.76
N ASP A 43 21.52 5.47 -1.08
CA ASP A 43 20.70 6.67 -0.88
C ASP A 43 19.44 6.63 -1.75
N GLU A 44 19.57 6.27 -3.03
CA GLU A 44 18.42 6.09 -3.91
C GLU A 44 17.47 5.01 -3.43
N ALA A 45 18.03 3.87 -3.00
CA ALA A 45 17.24 2.76 -2.49
C ALA A 45 16.47 3.15 -1.23
N GLU A 46 17.10 3.88 -0.33
CA GLU A 46 16.47 4.39 0.88
C GLU A 46 15.36 5.37 0.57
N LYS A 47 15.59 6.32 -0.35
CA LYS A 47 14.58 7.27 -0.80
C LYS A 47 13.39 6.58 -1.45
N LYS A 48 13.65 5.58 -2.29
CA LYS A 48 12.59 4.79 -2.93
C LYS A 48 11.79 3.99 -1.91
N ALA A 49 12.48 3.38 -0.96
CA ALA A 49 11.83 2.63 0.13
C ALA A 49 10.93 3.54 0.97
N ASP A 50 11.44 4.69 1.37
CA ASP A 50 10.67 5.68 2.14
C ASP A 50 9.47 6.20 1.35
N ALA A 51 9.65 6.48 0.06
CA ALA A 51 8.56 6.90 -0.81
C ALA A 51 7.48 5.83 -0.95
N LEU A 52 7.88 4.56 -1.12
CA LEU A 52 6.94 3.44 -1.19
C LEU A 52 6.16 3.25 0.10
N VAL A 53 6.83 3.33 1.23
CA VAL A 53 6.18 3.21 2.55
C VAL A 53 5.23 4.38 2.78
N SER A 54 5.66 5.60 2.46
CA SER A 54 4.81 6.79 2.58
C SER A 54 3.57 6.71 1.71
N GLU A 55 3.72 6.30 0.45
CA GLU A 55 2.61 6.12 -0.49
C GLU A 55 1.65 5.03 0.00
N ALA A 56 2.20 3.90 0.46
CA ALA A 56 1.39 2.80 0.98
C ALA A 56 0.58 3.22 2.21
N ARG A 57 1.17 3.98 3.11
CA ARG A 57 0.46 4.54 4.27
C ARG A 57 -0.65 5.49 3.87
N GLN A 58 -0.38 6.34 2.90
CA GLN A 58 -1.37 7.28 2.38
C GLN A 58 -2.55 6.55 1.74
N GLN A 59 -2.27 5.56 0.90
CA GLN A 59 -3.31 4.71 0.30
C GLN A 59 -4.12 3.97 1.36
N ARG A 60 -3.46 3.46 2.39
CA ARG A 60 -4.14 2.80 3.50
C ARG A 60 -5.08 3.75 4.23
N GLU A 61 -4.64 4.96 4.53
CA GLU A 61 -5.48 5.97 5.18
C GLU A 61 -6.69 6.33 4.33
N GLU A 62 -6.51 6.50 3.02
CA GLU A 62 -7.60 6.78 2.09
C GLU A 62 -8.62 5.63 2.03
N VAL A 63 -8.13 4.39 1.96
CA VAL A 63 -8.98 3.20 1.95
C VAL A 63 -9.75 3.06 3.27
N LEU A 64 -9.08 3.27 4.41
CA LEU A 64 -9.72 3.21 5.71
C LEU A 64 -10.79 4.28 5.87
N ALA A 65 -10.53 5.51 5.42
CA ALA A 65 -11.50 6.60 5.46
C ALA A 65 -12.73 6.28 4.61
N ARG A 66 -12.52 5.77 3.38
CA ARG A 66 -13.61 5.37 2.50
C ARG A 66 -14.43 4.23 3.08
N LEU A 67 -13.77 3.22 3.66
CA LEU A 67 -14.46 2.10 4.30
C LEU A 67 -15.27 2.54 5.51
N THR A 68 -14.77 3.49 6.28
CA THR A 68 -15.51 4.06 7.40
C THR A 68 -16.77 4.77 6.92
N ASP A 69 -16.67 5.57 5.86
CA ASP A 69 -17.80 6.27 5.27
C ASP A 69 -18.83 5.30 4.70
N GLU A 70 -18.38 4.29 3.96
CA GLU A 70 -19.26 3.24 3.42
C GLU A 70 -19.96 2.46 4.52
N LYS A 71 -19.25 2.15 5.59
CA LYS A 71 -19.82 1.48 6.75
C LYS A 71 -20.93 2.31 7.39
N GLU A 72 -20.69 3.60 7.59
CA GLU A 72 -21.70 4.52 8.13
C GLU A 72 -22.93 4.61 7.23
N GLU A 73 -22.73 4.73 5.92
CA GLU A 73 -23.83 4.75 4.95
C GLU A 73 -24.64 3.46 4.99
N LEU A 74 -23.97 2.31 5.06
CA LEU A 74 -24.62 1.01 5.17
C LEU A 74 -25.38 0.86 6.50
N GLU A 75 -24.82 1.33 7.60
CA GLU A 75 -25.50 1.31 8.90
C GLU A 75 -26.78 2.16 8.87
N ILE A 76 -26.73 3.34 8.28
CA ILE A 76 -27.89 4.20 8.08
C ILE A 76 -28.94 3.51 7.20
N ALA A 77 -28.50 2.90 6.09
CA ALA A 77 -29.40 2.18 5.19
C ALA A 77 -30.07 0.99 5.88
N VAL A 78 -29.31 0.23 6.66
CA VAL A 78 -29.86 -0.90 7.45
C VAL A 78 -30.88 -0.42 8.46
N GLU A 79 -30.62 0.65 9.19
CA GLU A 79 -31.58 1.22 10.14
C GLU A 79 -32.85 1.70 9.44
N ALA A 80 -32.72 2.35 8.29
CA ALA A 80 -33.87 2.79 7.50
C ALA A 80 -34.71 1.59 7.04
N LEU A 81 -34.07 0.52 6.57
CA LEU A 81 -34.75 -0.70 6.14
C LEU A 81 -35.44 -1.42 7.31
N ARG A 82 -34.81 -1.48 8.46
CA ARG A 82 -35.41 -2.05 9.66
C ARG A 82 -36.64 -1.26 10.11
N GLY A 83 -36.53 0.05 10.10
CA GLY A 83 -37.66 0.93 10.39
C GLY A 83 -38.81 0.75 9.40
N PHE A 84 -38.50 0.67 8.12
CA PHE A 84 -39.49 0.39 7.07
C PHE A 84 -40.15 -0.97 7.26
N GLU A 85 -39.35 -2.01 7.48
CA GLU A 85 -39.85 -3.37 7.70
C GLU A 85 -40.75 -3.44 8.93
N SER A 86 -40.36 -2.83 10.01
CA SER A 86 -41.17 -2.77 11.24
C SER A 86 -42.52 -2.09 11.02
N ARG A 87 -42.53 -0.95 10.36
CA ARG A 87 -43.78 -0.22 10.03
C ARG A 87 -44.67 -1.00 9.06
N TYR A 88 -44.07 -1.61 8.08
CA TYR A 88 -44.77 -2.44 7.09
C TYR A 88 -45.41 -3.65 7.77
N ARG A 89 -44.68 -4.33 8.65
CA ARG A 89 -45.18 -5.47 9.43
C ARG A 89 -46.35 -5.06 10.30
N THR A 90 -46.25 -3.95 11.03
CA THR A 90 -47.31 -3.43 11.85
C THR A 90 -48.58 -3.13 11.07
N LYS A 91 -48.45 -2.44 9.94
CA LYS A 91 -49.58 -2.12 9.05
C LYS A 91 -50.23 -3.37 8.46
N LEU A 92 -49.41 -4.36 8.10
CA LEU A 92 -49.92 -5.62 7.57
C LEU A 92 -50.68 -6.42 8.62
N LEU A 93 -50.14 -6.47 9.83
CA LEU A 93 -50.83 -7.12 10.96
C LEU A 93 -52.15 -6.43 11.30
N ASP A 94 -52.18 -5.12 11.34
CA ASP A 94 -53.41 -4.33 11.58
C ASP A 94 -54.43 -4.60 10.47
N HIS A 95 -53.99 -4.64 9.22
CA HIS A 95 -54.87 -4.94 8.10
C HIS A 95 -55.47 -6.33 8.20
N LEU A 96 -54.64 -7.32 8.50
CA LEU A 96 -55.07 -8.71 8.67
C LEU A 96 -56.03 -8.86 9.84
N ASN A 97 -55.73 -8.21 10.96
CA ASN A 97 -56.62 -8.21 12.13
C ASN A 97 -57.98 -7.59 11.83
N ASN A 98 -58.01 -6.48 11.09
CA ASN A 98 -59.23 -5.84 10.67
C ASN A 98 -60.05 -6.76 9.74
N GLN A 99 -59.41 -7.46 8.83
CA GLN A 99 -60.06 -8.45 7.98
C GLN A 99 -60.64 -9.61 8.76
N VAL A 100 -59.88 -10.12 9.74
CA VAL A 100 -60.40 -11.17 10.63
C VAL A 100 -61.59 -10.71 11.41
N GLU A 101 -61.58 -9.48 11.94
CA GLU A 101 -62.71 -8.90 12.64
C GLU A 101 -63.97 -8.75 11.73
N GLU A 102 -63.76 -8.31 10.48
CA GLU A 102 -64.86 -8.23 9.48
C GLU A 102 -65.46 -9.60 9.19
N LEU A 103 -64.64 -10.65 9.04
CA LEU A 103 -65.12 -12.00 8.87
C LEU A 103 -65.87 -12.52 10.06
N LYS A 104 -65.44 -12.23 11.28
CA LYS A 104 -66.15 -12.57 12.50
C LYS A 104 -67.52 -11.89 12.57
N ASN A 105 -67.56 -10.61 12.18
CA ASN A 105 -68.79 -9.87 12.16
C ASN A 105 -69.78 -10.42 11.14
N LEU A 106 -69.29 -10.81 9.94
CA LEU A 106 -70.13 -11.45 8.95
C LEU A 106 -70.67 -12.80 9.42
N LYS A 107 -69.85 -13.62 10.05
CA LYS A 107 -70.29 -14.88 10.66
C LYS A 107 -71.33 -14.64 11.72
N SER A 108 -71.17 -13.62 12.56
CA SER A 108 -72.13 -13.26 13.58
C SER A 108 -73.48 -12.85 13.00
N ILE A 109 -73.48 -12.08 11.92
CA ILE A 109 -74.67 -11.66 11.22
C ILE A 109 -75.37 -12.88 10.59
N GLU A 110 -74.65 -13.78 9.93
CA GLU A 110 -75.23 -15.03 9.39
C GLU A 110 -75.80 -15.91 10.49
N ALA A 111 -75.15 -16.03 11.65
CA ALA A 111 -75.64 -16.82 12.76
C ALA A 111 -76.90 -16.22 13.37
N SER A 112 -77.04 -14.87 13.34
CA SER A 112 -78.23 -14.21 13.89
C SER A 112 -79.42 -14.12 12.90
N ALA A 113 -79.13 -14.41 11.63
CA ALA A 113 -80.16 -14.49 10.62
C ALA A 113 -80.80 -15.92 10.58
#